data_4178b4120e755a9a6cab83eda3ef0aae
#
_entry.id   4178b4120e755a9a6cab83eda3ef0aae
#
_cell.length_a   1.000
_cell.length_b   1.000
_cell.length_c   1.000
_cell.angle_alpha   90.00
_cell.angle_beta   90.00
_cell.angle_gamma   90.00
#
_symmetry.space_group_name_H-M   'P 1'
#
loop_
_entity.id
_entity.type
_entity.pdbx_description
1 polymer ?
#
loop_
_entity_poly.entity_id
_entity_poly.type
_entity_poly.pdbx_seq_one_letter_code
_entity_poly.pdbx_strand_id
1 'polypeptide(L)'
;MRLRRKGDDEAIRLVLVATDRSETPERAVRFAADMAHRYEAELLVLRVLIGQDVARADAVEELDEYVETLPGERKRTAVVSGDDPAEAIVEAARREHADVLVVGSVGMSGRREFLLRNVPNRVSHNAPCTVVIVQTHREDV
;
A
#
# COMPACT_ATOMS: atom_id res chain seq x y z
N MET A 1 22.11 -14.10 13.24
CA MET A 1 21.23 -12.96 13.59
C MET A 1 22.05 -11.69 13.63
N ARG A 2 21.62 -10.71 12.89
CA ARG A 2 22.32 -9.44 12.81
C ARG A 2 21.93 -8.55 13.99
N LEU A 3 22.91 -8.03 14.72
CA LEU A 3 22.64 -7.08 15.78
C LEU A 3 22.27 -5.73 15.16
N ARG A 4 21.22 -5.12 15.67
CA ARG A 4 20.81 -3.80 15.22
C ARG A 4 21.75 -2.74 15.79
N ARG A 5 22.18 -1.86 14.90
CA ARG A 5 22.97 -0.70 15.31
C ARG A 5 22.03 0.42 15.76
N LYS A 6 22.57 1.34 16.56
CA LYS A 6 21.84 2.56 16.90
C LYS A 6 21.55 3.32 15.60
N GLY A 7 20.36 3.53 15.24
CA GLY A 7 19.96 4.13 13.98
C GLY A 7 19.33 3.15 13.00
N ASP A 8 19.60 1.84 13.15
CA ASP A 8 18.92 0.85 12.33
C ASP A 8 17.42 0.82 12.62
N ASP A 9 17.01 1.21 13.82
CA ASP A 9 15.60 1.26 14.21
C ASP A 9 14.85 2.36 13.47
N GLU A 10 15.55 3.38 12.99
CA GLU A 10 14.96 4.47 12.22
C GLU A 10 15.06 4.23 10.72
N ALA A 11 15.78 3.19 10.31
CA ALA A 11 15.95 2.88 8.90
C ALA A 11 14.63 2.42 8.28
N ILE A 12 14.35 2.93 7.09
CA ILE A 12 13.20 2.48 6.31
C ILE A 12 13.63 1.23 5.56
N ARG A 13 13.05 0.09 5.90
CA ARG A 13 13.37 -1.20 5.31
C ARG A 13 12.23 -1.79 4.52
N LEU A 14 10.99 -1.42 4.86
CA LEU A 14 9.81 -1.91 4.19
C LEU A 14 8.83 -0.77 4.00
N VAL A 15 8.50 -0.50 2.75
CA VAL A 15 7.44 0.44 2.37
C VAL A 15 6.26 -0.40 1.90
N LEU A 16 5.13 -0.26 2.55
CA LEU A 16 3.89 -0.93 2.16
C LEU A 16 2.97 0.09 1.53
N VAL A 17 2.39 -0.24 0.39
CA VAL A 17 1.40 0.60 -0.25
C VAL A 17 0.14 -0.22 -0.53
N ALA A 18 -1.01 0.36 -0.21
CA ALA A 18 -2.29 -0.27 -0.50
C ALA A 18 -2.82 0.23 -1.84
N THR A 19 -3.35 -0.69 -2.64
CA THR A 19 -3.95 -0.37 -3.93
C THR A 19 -5.25 -1.15 -4.10
N ASP A 20 -6.15 -0.62 -4.90
CA ASP A 20 -7.37 -1.34 -5.31
C ASP A 20 -7.32 -1.71 -6.79
N ARG A 21 -6.24 -1.38 -7.46
CA ARG A 21 -6.09 -1.62 -8.89
C ARG A 21 -7.19 -0.94 -9.73
N SER A 22 -7.62 0.23 -9.29
CA SER A 22 -8.57 1.02 -10.07
C SER A 22 -7.91 1.51 -11.36
N GLU A 23 -8.73 1.96 -12.30
CA GLU A 23 -8.24 2.48 -13.57
C GLU A 23 -7.51 3.82 -13.40
N THR A 24 -7.68 4.45 -12.26
CA THR A 24 -7.00 5.70 -11.97
C THR A 24 -5.50 5.47 -11.88
N PRO A 25 -4.69 6.40 -12.39
CA PRO A 25 -3.24 6.26 -12.27
C PRO A 25 -2.82 6.02 -10.83
N GLU A 26 -2.00 5.03 -10.67
CA GLU A 26 -1.57 4.58 -9.34
C GLU A 26 -0.47 5.47 -8.78
N ARG A 27 -0.80 6.73 -8.52
CA ARG A 27 0.19 7.68 -8.00
C ARG A 27 0.77 7.23 -6.67
N ALA A 28 -0.07 6.69 -5.79
CA ALA A 28 0.38 6.21 -4.50
C ALA A 28 1.39 5.07 -4.65
N VAL A 29 1.11 4.12 -5.56
CA VAL A 29 2.00 2.99 -5.80
C VAL A 29 3.33 3.47 -6.39
N ARG A 30 3.27 4.37 -7.36
CA ARG A 30 4.50 4.92 -7.95
C ARG A 30 5.33 5.72 -6.95
N PHE A 31 4.66 6.48 -6.09
CA PHE A 31 5.33 7.21 -5.03
C PHE A 31 6.03 6.22 -4.06
N ALA A 32 5.32 5.18 -3.66
CA ALA A 32 5.88 4.18 -2.76
C ALA A 32 7.07 3.44 -3.39
N ALA A 33 6.97 3.11 -4.68
CA ALA A 33 8.06 2.46 -5.39
C ALA A 33 9.30 3.35 -5.47
N ASP A 34 9.10 4.64 -5.74
CA ASP A 34 10.20 5.60 -5.77
C ASP A 34 10.83 5.74 -4.39
N MET A 35 10.02 5.83 -3.35
CA MET A 35 10.50 5.91 -1.98
C MET A 35 11.32 4.67 -1.62
N ALA A 36 10.79 3.49 -1.89
CA ALA A 36 11.48 2.24 -1.59
C ALA A 36 12.83 2.17 -2.31
N HIS A 37 12.85 2.57 -3.57
CA HIS A 37 14.08 2.58 -4.35
C HIS A 37 15.12 3.53 -3.75
N ARG A 38 14.71 4.74 -3.38
CA ARG A 38 15.64 5.73 -2.81
C ARG A 38 16.21 5.33 -1.45
N TYR A 39 15.43 4.62 -0.67
CA TYR A 39 15.87 4.14 0.64
C TYR A 39 16.47 2.73 0.60
N GLU A 40 16.54 2.14 -0.58
CA GLU A 40 16.98 0.74 -0.74
C GLU A 40 16.15 -0.21 0.12
N ALA A 41 14.86 0.07 0.21
CA ALA A 41 13.90 -0.69 0.98
C ALA A 41 13.11 -1.66 0.10
N GLU A 42 12.50 -2.63 0.74
CA GLU A 42 11.57 -3.53 0.07
C GLU A 42 10.24 -2.82 -0.14
N LEU A 43 9.61 -3.06 -1.28
CA LEU A 43 8.26 -2.58 -1.58
C LEU A 43 7.27 -3.73 -1.48
N LEU A 44 6.26 -3.56 -0.65
CA LEU A 44 5.14 -4.50 -0.57
C LEU A 44 3.90 -3.80 -1.09
N VAL A 45 3.36 -4.32 -2.19
CA VAL A 45 2.12 -3.80 -2.76
C VAL A 45 0.98 -4.69 -2.30
N LEU A 46 0.06 -4.11 -1.55
CA LEU A 46 -1.06 -4.80 -0.92
C LEU A 46 -2.36 -4.46 -1.64
N ARG A 47 -3.11 -5.47 -2.02
CA ARG A 47 -4.46 -5.30 -2.51
C ARG A 47 -5.44 -5.87 -1.50
N VAL A 48 -6.46 -5.09 -1.17
CA VAL A 48 -7.54 -5.53 -0.30
C VAL A 48 -8.75 -5.87 -1.16
N LEU A 49 -9.22 -7.09 -1.05
CA LEU A 49 -10.43 -7.52 -1.74
C LEU A 49 -11.62 -7.33 -0.81
N ILE A 50 -12.62 -6.62 -1.29
CA ILE A 50 -13.85 -6.37 -0.57
C ILE A 50 -14.96 -7.11 -1.29
N GLY A 51 -15.65 -7.98 -0.57
CA GLY A 51 -16.66 -8.81 -1.19
C GLY A 51 -16.04 -9.92 -2.03
N GLN A 52 -16.77 -10.41 -3.01
CA GLN A 52 -16.33 -11.53 -3.84
C GLN A 52 -16.43 -11.20 -5.33
N ASP A 53 -16.16 -9.96 -5.68
CA ASP A 53 -16.26 -9.51 -7.07
C ASP A 53 -15.16 -10.07 -7.97
N VAL A 54 -14.03 -10.44 -7.36
CA VAL A 54 -12.87 -10.95 -8.10
C VAL A 54 -12.37 -12.20 -7.41
N ALA A 55 -12.07 -13.22 -8.19
CA ALA A 55 -11.44 -14.41 -7.65
C ALA A 55 -10.04 -14.06 -7.14
N ARG A 56 -9.69 -14.59 -5.98
CA ARG A 56 -8.38 -14.31 -5.36
C ARG A 56 -7.21 -14.64 -6.28
N ALA A 57 -7.27 -15.77 -6.98
CA ALA A 57 -6.19 -16.17 -7.88
C ALA A 57 -5.99 -15.14 -9.00
N ASP A 58 -7.08 -14.61 -9.54
CA ASP A 58 -7.02 -13.59 -10.59
C ASP A 58 -6.43 -12.28 -10.06
N ALA A 59 -6.82 -11.91 -8.84
CA ALA A 59 -6.29 -10.71 -8.19
C ALA A 59 -4.78 -10.81 -7.95
N VAL A 60 -4.32 -11.96 -7.52
CA VAL A 60 -2.89 -12.19 -7.29
C VAL A 60 -2.11 -12.09 -8.61
N GLU A 61 -2.62 -12.73 -9.66
CA GLU A 61 -1.96 -12.70 -10.97
C GLU A 61 -1.88 -11.28 -11.53
N GLU A 62 -2.99 -10.54 -11.48
CA GLU A 62 -3.03 -9.16 -11.94
C GLU A 62 -2.06 -8.27 -11.17
N LEU A 63 -2.01 -8.46 -9.86
CA LEU A 63 -1.14 -7.66 -9.02
C LEU A 63 0.33 -7.98 -9.30
N ASP A 64 0.68 -9.24 -9.45
CA ASP A 64 2.04 -9.65 -9.75
C ASP A 64 2.51 -9.07 -11.09
N GLU A 65 1.67 -9.12 -12.12
CA GLU A 65 1.99 -8.53 -13.40
C GLU A 65 2.18 -7.02 -13.31
N TYR A 66 1.33 -6.36 -12.56
CA TYR A 66 1.42 -4.92 -12.38
C TYR A 66 2.73 -4.52 -11.68
N VAL A 67 3.07 -5.23 -10.63
CA VAL A 67 4.27 -4.91 -9.84
C VAL A 67 5.54 -5.12 -10.63
N GLU A 68 5.56 -6.05 -11.58
CA GLU A 68 6.73 -6.23 -12.45
C GLU A 68 7.02 -5.00 -13.29
N THR A 69 6.02 -4.16 -13.55
CA THR A 69 6.22 -2.93 -14.32
C THR A 69 6.84 -1.80 -13.51
N LEU A 70 6.91 -1.96 -12.20
CA LEU A 70 7.44 -0.92 -11.31
C LEU A 70 8.97 -1.01 -11.20
N PRO A 71 9.65 0.11 -10.94
CA PRO A 71 11.10 0.08 -10.74
C PRO A 71 11.46 -0.63 -9.43
N GLY A 72 12.69 -1.10 -9.36
CA GLY A 72 13.24 -1.74 -8.17
C GLY A 72 13.25 -3.26 -8.25
N GLU A 73 14.13 -3.87 -7.49
CA GLU A 73 14.31 -5.32 -7.48
C GLU A 73 13.63 -6.01 -6.31
N ARG A 74 13.50 -5.29 -5.20
CA ARG A 74 12.93 -5.83 -3.96
C ARG A 74 11.45 -5.50 -3.87
N LYS A 75 10.66 -6.26 -4.61
CA LYS A 75 9.22 -6.05 -4.68
C LYS A 75 8.49 -7.35 -4.37
N ARG A 76 7.42 -7.25 -3.63
CA ARG A 76 6.52 -8.38 -3.44
C ARG A 76 5.08 -7.90 -3.32
N THR A 77 4.17 -8.83 -3.39
CA THR A 77 2.74 -8.55 -3.39
C THR A 77 2.04 -9.32 -2.28
N ALA A 78 0.92 -8.79 -1.87
CA ALA A 78 0.02 -9.51 -0.97
C ALA A 78 -1.41 -9.14 -1.31
N VAL A 79 -2.28 -10.12 -1.26
CA VAL A 79 -3.72 -9.93 -1.45
C VAL A 79 -4.39 -10.41 -0.17
N VAL A 80 -5.15 -9.53 0.45
CA VAL A 80 -5.91 -9.86 1.65
C VAL A 80 -7.38 -9.56 1.43
N SER A 81 -8.24 -10.28 2.14
CA SER A 81 -9.67 -10.07 2.08
C SER A 81 -10.15 -9.52 3.42
N GLY A 82 -11.15 -8.66 3.38
CA GLY A 82 -11.73 -8.12 4.59
C GLY A 82 -12.93 -7.26 4.28
N ASP A 83 -13.77 -7.07 5.30
CA ASP A 83 -14.94 -6.22 5.16
C ASP A 83 -14.59 -4.75 5.39
N ASP A 84 -13.52 -4.50 6.11
CA ASP A 84 -13.06 -3.16 6.44
C ASP A 84 -11.66 -2.95 5.87
N PRO A 85 -11.53 -2.17 4.79
CA PRO A 85 -10.24 -1.97 4.15
C PRO A 85 -9.21 -1.31 5.06
N ALA A 86 -9.60 -0.32 5.84
CA ALA A 86 -8.66 0.37 6.73
C ALA A 86 -8.08 -0.58 7.77
N GLU A 87 -8.93 -1.42 8.37
CA GLU A 87 -8.49 -2.41 9.33
C GLU A 87 -7.55 -3.43 8.69
N ALA A 88 -7.90 -3.92 7.50
CA ALA A 88 -7.07 -4.88 6.78
C ALA A 88 -5.69 -4.32 6.45
N ILE A 89 -5.63 -3.05 6.05
CA ILE A 89 -4.37 -2.38 5.73
C ILE A 89 -3.51 -2.23 6.99
N VAL A 90 -4.09 -1.74 8.08
CA VAL A 90 -3.38 -1.55 9.34
C VAL A 90 -2.85 -2.88 9.87
N GLU A 91 -3.67 -3.92 9.81
CA GLU A 91 -3.26 -5.25 10.26
C GLU A 91 -2.11 -5.81 9.43
N ALA A 92 -2.16 -5.60 8.11
CA ALA A 92 -1.06 -6.01 7.24
C ALA A 92 0.22 -5.24 7.58
N ALA A 93 0.14 -3.95 7.81
CA ALA A 93 1.30 -3.15 8.20
C ALA A 93 1.92 -3.65 9.49
N ARG A 94 1.09 -4.03 10.46
CA ARG A 94 1.54 -4.56 11.73
C ARG A 94 2.22 -5.93 11.55
N ARG A 95 1.58 -6.82 10.83
CA ARG A 95 2.08 -8.17 10.61
C ARG A 95 3.40 -8.18 9.84
N GLU A 96 3.52 -7.30 8.86
CA GLU A 96 4.71 -7.23 8.02
C GLU A 96 5.81 -6.34 8.59
N HIS A 97 5.56 -5.69 9.70
CA HIS A 97 6.51 -4.74 10.31
C HIS A 97 6.90 -3.63 9.34
N ALA A 98 5.91 -3.05 8.66
CA ALA A 98 6.15 -1.96 7.74
C ALA A 98 6.70 -0.73 8.47
N ASP A 99 7.65 -0.07 7.85
CA ASP A 99 8.22 1.18 8.40
C ASP A 99 7.46 2.39 7.88
N VAL A 100 6.96 2.30 6.66
CA VAL A 100 6.14 3.34 6.05
C VAL A 100 4.94 2.69 5.37
N LEU A 101 3.78 3.26 5.59
CA LEU A 101 2.53 2.84 4.94
C LEU A 101 2.05 3.98 4.05
N VAL A 102 1.92 3.70 2.78
CA VAL A 102 1.51 4.69 1.77
C VAL A 102 0.08 4.39 1.34
N VAL A 103 -0.77 5.39 1.36
CA VAL A 103 -2.15 5.28 0.88
C VAL A 103 -2.50 6.49 0.02
N GLY A 104 -3.45 6.31 -0.90
CA GLY A 104 -3.95 7.42 -1.69
C GLY A 104 -4.98 8.23 -0.90
N SER A 105 -5.09 9.51 -1.22
CA SER A 105 -6.00 10.42 -0.53
C SER A 105 -7.46 10.25 -0.95
N VAL A 106 -7.69 9.79 -2.18
CA VAL A 106 -9.04 9.59 -2.72
C VAL A 106 -9.38 8.12 -2.70
N GLY A 107 -10.65 7.81 -2.61
CA GLY A 107 -11.15 6.46 -2.55
C GLY A 107 -10.45 5.49 -3.46
N MET A 108 -10.26 4.28 -2.96
CA MET A 108 -9.51 3.25 -3.64
C MET A 108 -10.21 2.74 -4.89
N SER A 109 -11.51 2.98 -5.02
CA SER A 109 -12.28 2.61 -6.19
C SER A 109 -13.32 3.68 -6.44
N GLY A 110 -13.48 4.12 -7.67
CA GLY A 110 -14.45 5.14 -8.01
C GLY A 110 -15.87 4.81 -7.55
N ARG A 111 -16.28 3.57 -7.70
CA ARG A 111 -17.62 3.15 -7.28
C ARG A 111 -17.77 3.00 -5.79
N ARG A 112 -16.67 2.73 -5.10
CA ARG A 112 -16.65 2.45 -3.67
C ARG A 112 -16.11 3.62 -2.89
N GLU A 113 -15.88 4.74 -3.53
CA GLU A 113 -15.36 5.92 -2.92
C GLU A 113 -16.12 6.28 -1.65
N PHE A 114 -17.44 6.15 -1.69
CA PHE A 114 -18.29 6.40 -0.56
C PHE A 114 -17.91 5.54 0.65
N LEU A 115 -17.63 4.25 0.42
CA LEU A 115 -17.28 3.31 1.47
C LEU A 115 -15.83 3.45 1.93
N LEU A 116 -14.96 3.91 1.04
CA LEU A 116 -13.52 3.90 1.28
C LEU A 116 -12.92 5.26 1.57
N ARG A 117 -13.71 6.33 1.45
CA ARG A 117 -13.19 7.69 1.56
C ARG A 117 -12.54 8.01 2.90
N ASN A 118 -12.86 7.26 3.95
CA ASN A 118 -12.27 7.48 5.26
C ASN A 118 -11.01 6.62 5.50
N VAL A 119 -10.62 5.82 4.52
CA VAL A 119 -9.48 4.92 4.67
C VAL A 119 -8.20 5.66 5.04
N PRO A 120 -7.79 6.72 4.32
CA PRO A 120 -6.55 7.42 4.67
C PRO A 120 -6.57 7.95 6.10
N ASN A 121 -7.69 8.54 6.51
CA ASN A 121 -7.81 9.11 7.84
C ASN A 121 -7.77 8.02 8.92
N ARG A 122 -8.50 6.94 8.74
CA ARG A 122 -8.52 5.84 9.69
C ARG A 122 -7.17 5.14 9.77
N VAL A 123 -6.53 4.95 8.63
CA VAL A 123 -5.20 4.36 8.59
C VAL A 123 -4.20 5.25 9.33
N SER A 124 -4.25 6.57 9.11
CA SER A 124 -3.30 7.48 9.76
C SER A 124 -3.44 7.49 11.28
N HIS A 125 -4.64 7.25 11.79
CA HIS A 125 -4.88 7.21 13.24
C HIS A 125 -4.49 5.88 13.89
N ASN A 126 -4.51 4.80 13.14
CA ASN A 126 -4.38 3.47 13.72
C ASN A 126 -3.13 2.71 13.29
N ALA A 127 -2.39 3.21 12.32
CA ALA A 127 -1.22 2.52 11.81
C ALA A 127 -0.10 2.43 12.85
N PRO A 128 0.66 1.33 12.86
CA PRO A 128 1.78 1.17 13.79
C PRO A 128 3.06 1.87 13.33
N CYS A 129 3.00 2.63 12.25
CA CYS A 129 4.19 3.19 11.59
C CYS A 129 3.87 4.56 10.97
N THR A 130 4.87 5.14 10.35
CA THR A 130 4.71 6.39 9.60
C THR A 130 3.75 6.16 8.43
N VAL A 131 2.83 7.08 8.23
CA VAL A 131 1.86 7.03 7.14
C VAL A 131 2.08 8.21 6.21
N VAL A 132 2.15 7.90 4.92
CA VAL A 132 2.21 8.92 3.87
C VAL A 132 0.91 8.87 3.08
N ILE A 133 0.21 9.97 3.03
CA ILE A 133 -1.02 10.08 2.25
C ILE A 133 -0.67 10.82 0.96
N VAL A 134 -0.72 10.09 -0.16
CA VAL A 134 -0.39 10.66 -1.46
C VAL A 134 -1.64 11.27 -2.08
N GLN A 135 -1.54 12.51 -2.51
CA GLN A 135 -2.63 13.17 -3.20
C GLN A 135 -2.82 12.52 -4.57
N THR A 136 -3.85 11.72 -4.70
CA THR A 136 -4.13 10.97 -5.93
C THR A 136 -5.07 11.72 -6.86
N HIS A 137 -5.85 12.66 -6.32
CA HIS A 137 -6.68 13.52 -7.13
C HIS A 137 -5.89 14.76 -7.49
N ARG A 138 -5.72 14.99 -8.78
CA ARG A 138 -4.99 16.15 -9.25
C ARG A 138 -5.98 17.16 -9.78
N GLU A 139 -6.02 18.33 -9.16
CA GLU A 139 -6.78 19.41 -9.73
C GLU A 139 -6.05 19.92 -10.96
N ASP A 140 -6.74 19.91 -12.08
CA ASP A 140 -6.23 20.56 -13.28
C ASP A 140 -6.44 22.05 -13.10
N VAL A 141 -5.37 22.77 -13.01
CA VAL A 141 -5.41 24.22 -12.89
C VAL A 141 -5.48 24.84 -14.26
#